data_a734147151960b46c31e463e9799f90c
#
_entry.id   a734147151960b46c31e463e9799f90c
#
_cell.length_a   1.000
_cell.length_b   1.000
_cell.length_c   1.000
_cell.angle_alpha   90.00
_cell.angle_beta   90.00
_cell.angle_gamma   90.00
#
_symmetry.space_group_name_H-M   'P 1'
#
loop_
_entity.id
_entity.type
_entity.pdbx_description
1 polymer ?
#
loop_
_entity_poly.entity_id
_entity_poly.type
_entity_poly.pdbx_seq_one_letter_code
_entity_poly.pdbx_strand_id
1 'polypeptide(L)'
;MVPPSISVPYVGMEEPAFFVGRKSLSKHKKGEKRKMAKDKKLVKAITSRDEDFAQWYTDVVSEAELMDYSSVKGCMNYLPNGYAIWEMIQADLDRRFKETDVENVSLPLLIPESLLQKEADHIDGFAPEVAWVTHGGMERLQERLCIRPTSETLFCDLWARTVQSYRDLPKVWNQWNSVLRWEKTTRPFLRSREFLWQEGHTIHATHEEAEERTIQMWQVYKDFYEETMAMPFVAGRKAEHEKFAGAEDTYTVEALMHDGKALQAATSHFFGSGFPDAFDIKYVDKNNELQSVHETSWGLSTRSIGGLIMVHGDDDGLVLPPRVAPVECRIIPIAQHKEGVLDRSYELLAELKKAGYRVKIDASEKSPGWKFSEQEILGIPTRIEIGPKDIENNQVVVVRRDNREKIVVSLDDIATQLRVILETIQSDMYNKAKAFLDSHIYEATTLEEMVEKFKSDRGLIKACWCGDEACEDEVKYATGGAATRCLIEDEEMISDKCIYCGKPAKHMVYWGKSY
;
A
#
# COMPACT_ATOMS: atom_id res chain seq x y z
N MET A 1 46.23 -14.09 -8.80
CA MET A 1 45.95 -15.27 -9.63
C MET A 1 44.44 -15.31 -9.84
N VAL A 2 43.98 -15.07 -11.04
CA VAL A 2 42.58 -15.09 -11.44
C VAL A 2 42.27 -16.52 -11.87
N PRO A 3 41.21 -17.19 -11.39
CA PRO A 3 40.84 -18.53 -11.87
C PRO A 3 40.17 -18.46 -13.25
N PRO A 4 40.25 -19.51 -14.07
CA PRO A 4 39.79 -19.51 -15.46
C PRO A 4 38.27 -19.64 -15.56
N SER A 5 37.71 -19.00 -16.60
CA SER A 5 36.31 -19.03 -17.02
C SER A 5 35.87 -20.44 -17.44
N ILE A 6 34.77 -20.91 -16.85
CA ILE A 6 34.10 -22.15 -17.24
C ILE A 6 33.07 -21.81 -18.32
N SER A 7 33.31 -22.30 -19.54
CA SER A 7 32.35 -22.26 -20.63
C SER A 7 31.37 -23.44 -20.51
N VAL A 8 30.07 -23.15 -20.44
CA VAL A 8 28.98 -24.13 -20.48
C VAL A 8 28.52 -24.29 -21.93
N PRO A 9 28.39 -25.52 -22.46
CA PRO A 9 27.93 -25.72 -23.83
C PRO A 9 26.42 -25.47 -23.98
N TYR A 10 26.09 -24.69 -25.00
CA TYR A 10 24.72 -24.40 -25.45
C TYR A 10 24.16 -25.66 -26.16
N VAL A 11 23.08 -26.21 -25.62
CA VAL A 11 22.27 -27.22 -26.32
C VAL A 11 21.17 -26.50 -27.05
N GLY A 12 21.21 -26.55 -28.39
CA GLY A 12 20.20 -25.94 -29.26
C GLY A 12 18.85 -26.63 -29.13
N MET A 13 17.79 -25.83 -28.99
CA MET A 13 16.42 -26.28 -29.27
C MET A 13 15.90 -25.49 -30.48
N GLU A 14 15.41 -26.25 -31.45
CA GLU A 14 14.85 -25.77 -32.71
C GLU A 14 13.55 -24.98 -32.51
N GLU A 15 13.45 -23.87 -33.25
CA GLU A 15 12.20 -23.07 -33.33
C GLU A 15 11.20 -23.75 -34.27
N PRO A 16 9.89 -23.75 -33.98
CA PRO A 16 8.87 -24.09 -34.97
C PRO A 16 8.49 -22.85 -35.79
N ALA A 17 8.65 -23.00 -37.11
CA ALA A 17 8.27 -22.02 -38.11
C ALA A 17 6.76 -21.78 -38.16
N PHE A 18 6.33 -20.53 -38.01
CA PHE A 18 4.96 -20.11 -38.31
C PHE A 18 4.85 -19.57 -39.75
N PHE A 19 4.03 -20.25 -40.54
CA PHE A 19 3.63 -19.89 -41.89
C PHE A 19 2.75 -18.62 -41.89
N VAL A 20 3.18 -17.60 -42.61
CA VAL A 20 2.36 -16.43 -42.92
C VAL A 20 1.62 -16.64 -44.23
N GLY A 21 0.34 -16.91 -44.17
CA GLY A 21 -0.57 -16.95 -45.31
C GLY A 21 -1.08 -15.55 -45.68
N ARG A 22 -0.56 -14.98 -46.79
CA ARG A 22 -1.20 -13.80 -47.43
C ARG A 22 -2.50 -14.22 -48.12
N LYS A 23 -3.62 -13.56 -47.79
CA LYS A 23 -4.79 -13.46 -48.69
C LYS A 23 -5.12 -12.00 -48.90
N SER A 24 -5.03 -11.58 -50.15
CA SER A 24 -5.54 -10.34 -50.71
C SER A 24 -7.03 -10.42 -50.89
N LEU A 25 -7.78 -9.32 -50.58
CA LEU A 25 -9.05 -9.02 -51.21
C LEU A 25 -9.40 -7.50 -51.07
N SER A 26 -9.30 -6.85 -52.19
CA SER A 26 -10.12 -5.84 -52.88
C SER A 26 -10.94 -4.81 -52.12
N LYS A 27 -10.63 -3.59 -52.43
CA LYS A 27 -11.37 -2.35 -52.75
C LYS A 27 -12.90 -2.36 -52.57
N HIS A 28 -13.38 -1.38 -51.82
CA HIS A 28 -14.29 -0.25 -52.12
C HIS A 28 -15.15 0.14 -50.92
N LYS A 29 -14.97 1.37 -50.39
CA LYS A 29 -15.98 2.43 -50.37
C LYS A 29 -15.38 3.71 -49.76
N LYS A 30 -15.51 4.79 -50.54
CA LYS A 30 -15.33 6.19 -50.14
C LYS A 30 -16.45 6.58 -49.18
N GLY A 31 -16.10 7.33 -48.13
CA GLY A 31 -17.10 8.03 -47.34
C GLY A 31 -16.54 8.63 -46.08
N GLU A 32 -16.46 9.95 -46.07
CA GLU A 32 -16.37 10.87 -44.95
C GLU A 32 -15.10 10.85 -44.06
N LYS A 33 -14.14 11.70 -44.43
CA LYS A 33 -13.08 12.21 -43.56
C LYS A 33 -13.72 13.15 -42.52
N ARG A 34 -14.12 12.63 -41.37
CA ARG A 34 -14.17 13.42 -40.16
C ARG A 34 -12.71 13.70 -39.76
N LYS A 35 -12.25 14.94 -39.94
CA LYS A 35 -11.09 15.49 -39.29
C LYS A 35 -11.37 15.54 -37.79
N MET A 36 -11.11 14.47 -37.07
CA MET A 36 -10.74 14.57 -35.67
C MET A 36 -9.31 15.12 -35.67
N ALA A 37 -9.14 16.34 -35.21
CA ALA A 37 -7.84 16.86 -34.82
C ALA A 37 -7.31 15.88 -33.76
N LYS A 38 -6.30 15.09 -34.13
CA LYS A 38 -5.46 14.41 -33.15
C LYS A 38 -4.69 15.53 -32.44
N ASP A 39 -5.19 15.95 -31.27
CA ASP A 39 -4.34 16.58 -30.29
C ASP A 39 -3.19 15.60 -30.07
N LYS A 40 -2.00 15.96 -30.56
CA LYS A 40 -0.77 15.25 -30.25
C LYS A 40 -0.58 15.44 -28.75
N LYS A 41 -0.95 14.42 -27.93
CA LYS A 41 -0.47 14.33 -26.57
C LYS A 41 1.07 14.41 -26.66
N LEU A 42 1.62 15.48 -26.12
CA LEU A 42 3.06 15.77 -26.15
C LEU A 42 3.87 14.82 -25.26
N VAL A 43 3.20 14.03 -24.42
CA VAL A 43 3.78 13.15 -23.41
C VAL A 43 3.01 11.81 -23.39
N LYS A 44 3.63 10.80 -22.84
CA LYS A 44 3.16 9.41 -22.65
C LYS A 44 1.67 9.34 -22.30
N ALA A 45 0.93 8.48 -22.97
CA ALA A 45 -0.52 8.42 -22.81
C ALA A 45 -0.88 7.46 -21.68
N ILE A 46 -1.47 7.98 -20.63
CA ILE A 46 -2.14 7.18 -19.60
C ILE A 46 -3.55 6.87 -20.10
N THR A 47 -3.98 5.61 -20.01
CA THR A 47 -5.34 5.17 -20.30
C THR A 47 -6.31 5.89 -19.37
N SER A 48 -7.51 6.25 -19.83
CA SER A 48 -8.50 6.86 -18.93
C SER A 48 -8.96 5.84 -17.88
N ARG A 49 -9.06 6.29 -16.66
CA ARG A 49 -9.50 5.49 -15.50
C ARG A 49 -10.90 4.91 -15.67
N ASP A 50 -11.78 5.66 -16.34
CA ASP A 50 -13.16 5.23 -16.62
C ASP A 50 -13.26 4.24 -17.79
N GLU A 51 -12.28 4.23 -18.72
CA GLU A 51 -12.22 3.31 -19.85
C GLU A 51 -11.68 1.94 -19.43
N ASP A 52 -10.53 1.90 -18.75
CA ASP A 52 -9.91 0.68 -18.21
C ASP A 52 -9.11 0.99 -16.95
N PHE A 53 -9.72 0.77 -15.78
CA PHE A 53 -9.09 1.02 -14.49
C PHE A 53 -7.83 0.18 -14.26
N ALA A 54 -7.80 -1.05 -14.77
CA ALA A 54 -6.66 -1.93 -14.59
C ALA A 54 -5.46 -1.48 -15.42
N GLN A 55 -5.70 -1.07 -16.66
CA GLN A 55 -4.66 -0.53 -17.54
C GLN A 55 -4.21 0.85 -17.05
N TRP A 56 -5.15 1.73 -16.67
CA TRP A 56 -4.83 3.03 -16.04
C TRP A 56 -3.85 2.88 -14.88
N TYR A 57 -4.13 1.97 -13.96
CA TYR A 57 -3.23 1.71 -12.81
C TYR A 57 -1.82 1.28 -13.25
N THR A 58 -1.75 0.40 -14.23
CA THR A 58 -0.47 -0.09 -14.77
C THR A 58 0.30 1.03 -15.47
N ASP A 59 -0.40 1.85 -16.25
CA ASP A 59 0.18 3.00 -16.94
C ASP A 59 0.73 4.02 -15.93
N VAL A 60 -0.02 4.36 -14.89
CA VAL A 60 0.44 5.29 -13.84
C VAL A 60 1.71 4.77 -13.15
N VAL A 61 1.74 3.49 -12.78
CA VAL A 61 2.92 2.87 -12.13
C VAL A 61 4.14 2.94 -13.05
N SER A 62 3.96 2.63 -14.34
CA SER A 62 5.03 2.60 -15.34
C SER A 62 5.50 4.00 -15.73
N GLU A 63 4.56 4.90 -16.05
CA GLU A 63 4.88 6.24 -16.56
C GLU A 63 5.47 7.17 -15.49
N ALA A 64 5.07 6.99 -14.22
CA ALA A 64 5.69 7.65 -13.07
C ALA A 64 7.00 6.99 -12.62
N GLU A 65 7.43 5.92 -13.31
CA GLU A 65 8.67 5.18 -13.01
C GLU A 65 8.74 4.74 -11.54
N LEU A 66 7.63 4.15 -11.05
CA LEU A 66 7.56 3.70 -9.65
C LEU A 66 8.10 2.28 -9.48
N MET A 67 7.79 1.40 -10.42
CA MET A 67 8.10 -0.02 -10.36
C MET A 67 8.20 -0.61 -11.76
N ASP A 68 9.07 -1.60 -11.94
CA ASP A 68 9.23 -2.35 -13.19
C ASP A 68 9.29 -3.85 -12.91
N TYR A 69 8.99 -4.66 -13.93
CA TYR A 69 9.06 -6.11 -13.83
C TYR A 69 10.50 -6.59 -13.77
N SER A 70 10.80 -7.51 -12.83
CA SER A 70 12.11 -8.14 -12.77
C SER A 70 12.17 -9.36 -13.69
N SER A 71 13.38 -9.90 -13.89
CA SER A 71 13.59 -11.18 -14.58
C SER A 71 13.03 -12.39 -13.82
N VAL A 72 12.75 -12.23 -12.52
CA VAL A 72 12.08 -13.25 -11.69
C VAL A 72 10.58 -13.01 -11.76
N LYS A 73 9.84 -13.92 -12.41
CA LYS A 73 8.39 -13.77 -12.58
C LYS A 73 7.66 -13.55 -11.24
N GLY A 74 6.93 -12.45 -11.15
CA GLY A 74 6.14 -12.08 -9.97
C GLY A 74 6.90 -11.28 -8.92
N CYS A 75 8.22 -11.11 -9.07
CA CYS A 75 9.01 -10.13 -8.31
C CYS A 75 9.13 -8.83 -9.11
N MET A 76 9.23 -7.71 -8.42
CA MET A 76 9.25 -6.38 -9.01
C MET A 76 10.52 -5.63 -8.61
N ASN A 77 11.00 -4.76 -9.52
CA ASN A 77 12.04 -3.79 -9.21
C ASN A 77 11.37 -2.51 -8.71
N TYR A 78 11.66 -2.09 -7.49
CA TYR A 78 11.27 -0.77 -6.99
C TYR A 78 12.21 0.27 -7.61
N LEU A 79 11.67 1.18 -8.41
CA LEU A 79 12.45 2.25 -9.04
C LEU A 79 12.60 3.44 -8.08
N PRO A 80 13.54 4.37 -8.32
CA PRO A 80 13.85 5.46 -7.38
C PRO A 80 12.64 6.28 -6.94
N ASN A 81 11.68 6.56 -7.85
CA ASN A 81 10.48 7.33 -7.50
C ASN A 81 9.54 6.55 -6.56
N GLY A 82 9.33 5.25 -6.83
CA GLY A 82 8.50 4.39 -5.97
C GLY A 82 9.16 4.11 -4.62
N TYR A 83 10.48 3.86 -4.62
CA TYR A 83 11.21 3.62 -3.39
C TYR A 83 11.26 4.86 -2.49
N ALA A 84 11.40 6.05 -3.08
CA ALA A 84 11.39 7.31 -2.32
C ALA A 84 10.04 7.56 -1.61
N ILE A 85 8.90 7.14 -2.21
CA ILE A 85 7.60 7.18 -1.51
C ILE A 85 7.62 6.20 -0.32
N TRP A 86 8.18 5.01 -0.50
CA TRP A 86 8.33 4.03 0.58
C TRP A 86 9.20 4.57 1.73
N GLU A 87 10.30 5.26 1.43
CA GLU A 87 11.15 5.92 2.44
C GLU A 87 10.38 6.96 3.26
N MET A 88 9.46 7.72 2.62
CA MET A 88 8.59 8.68 3.33
C MET A 88 7.60 7.98 4.26
N ILE A 89 6.97 6.90 3.79
CA ILE A 89 6.08 6.05 4.60
C ILE A 89 6.85 5.48 5.79
N GLN A 90 8.03 4.93 5.53
CA GLN A 90 8.90 4.32 6.52
C GLN A 90 9.32 5.33 7.60
N ALA A 91 9.72 6.53 7.19
CA ALA A 91 10.16 7.57 8.13
C ALA A 91 9.04 8.04 9.07
N ASP A 92 7.81 8.21 8.57
CA ASP A 92 6.68 8.64 9.41
C ASP A 92 6.21 7.53 10.35
N LEU A 93 6.05 6.31 9.85
CA LEU A 93 5.65 5.16 10.68
C LEU A 93 6.71 4.81 11.74
N ASP A 94 8.00 4.81 11.38
CA ASP A 94 9.08 4.53 12.34
C ASP A 94 9.11 5.55 13.48
N ARG A 95 8.86 6.83 13.17
CA ARG A 95 8.68 7.87 14.18
C ARG A 95 7.50 7.57 15.12
N ARG A 96 6.31 7.24 14.55
CA ARG A 96 5.11 6.90 15.32
C ARG A 96 5.31 5.67 16.20
N PHE A 97 6.00 4.65 15.69
CA PHE A 97 6.33 3.44 16.46
C PHE A 97 7.24 3.77 17.64
N LYS A 98 8.29 4.58 17.44
CA LYS A 98 9.21 4.99 18.52
C LYS A 98 8.53 5.85 19.58
N GLU A 99 7.51 6.62 19.22
CA GLU A 99 6.67 7.35 20.17
C GLU A 99 5.84 6.42 21.08
N THR A 100 5.73 5.13 20.74
CA THR A 100 5.08 4.09 21.53
C THR A 100 6.06 3.04 22.07
N ASP A 101 7.34 3.40 22.24
CA ASP A 101 8.43 2.57 22.78
C ASP A 101 8.74 1.31 21.93
N VAL A 102 8.46 1.32 20.63
CA VAL A 102 8.85 0.24 19.71
C VAL A 102 10.32 0.35 19.34
N GLU A 103 11.04 -0.76 19.45
CA GLU A 103 12.45 -0.88 19.05
C GLU A 103 12.57 -1.65 17.73
N ASN A 104 13.47 -1.20 16.84
CA ASN A 104 13.75 -1.90 15.60
C ASN A 104 14.77 -3.01 15.79
N VAL A 105 14.49 -4.18 15.21
CA VAL A 105 15.37 -5.35 15.17
C VAL A 105 15.57 -5.83 13.74
N SER A 106 16.45 -6.79 13.53
CA SER A 106 16.62 -7.48 12.25
C SER A 106 16.86 -8.97 12.50
N LEU A 107 15.92 -9.81 12.07
CA LEU A 107 16.00 -11.25 12.16
C LEU A 107 16.44 -11.86 10.82
N PRO A 108 16.96 -13.11 10.80
CA PRO A 108 17.41 -13.79 9.58
C PRO A 108 16.32 -13.93 8.53
N LEU A 109 16.73 -13.99 7.25
CA LEU A 109 15.85 -14.24 6.12
C LEU A 109 15.30 -15.68 6.07
N LEU A 110 16.09 -16.62 6.57
CA LEU A 110 15.85 -18.06 6.40
C LEU A 110 15.29 -18.69 7.68
N ILE A 111 14.27 -19.53 7.52
CA ILE A 111 13.62 -20.28 8.58
C ILE A 111 13.86 -21.77 8.33
N PRO A 112 14.39 -22.56 9.31
CA PRO A 112 14.48 -24.00 9.21
C PRO A 112 13.09 -24.66 9.06
N GLU A 113 12.99 -25.70 8.24
CA GLU A 113 11.72 -26.44 8.03
C GLU A 113 11.15 -26.98 9.35
N SER A 114 12.00 -27.50 10.23
CA SER A 114 11.59 -28.01 11.57
C SER A 114 10.98 -26.93 12.45
N LEU A 115 11.40 -25.68 12.30
CA LEU A 115 10.84 -24.55 13.03
C LEU A 115 9.49 -24.14 12.47
N LEU A 116 9.35 -24.14 11.14
CA LEU A 116 8.09 -23.84 10.46
C LEU A 116 7.01 -24.92 10.74
N GLN A 117 7.42 -26.18 10.91
CA GLN A 117 6.51 -27.28 11.26
C GLN A 117 5.86 -27.13 12.63
N LYS A 118 6.54 -26.49 13.60
CA LYS A 118 5.91 -26.18 14.90
C LYS A 118 4.72 -25.24 14.74
N GLU A 119 4.77 -24.37 13.76
CA GLU A 119 3.69 -23.45 13.40
C GLU A 119 2.60 -24.17 12.59
N ALA A 120 2.98 -25.09 11.69
CA ALA A 120 2.04 -25.82 10.83
C ALA A 120 1.04 -26.69 11.62
N ASP A 121 1.41 -27.19 12.80
CA ASP A 121 0.52 -27.92 13.70
C ASP A 121 -0.60 -27.02 14.26
N HIS A 122 -0.48 -25.69 14.11
CA HIS A 122 -1.44 -24.68 14.57
C HIS A 122 -2.05 -23.88 13.41
N ILE A 123 -1.43 -23.89 12.21
CA ILE A 123 -1.81 -23.03 11.09
C ILE A 123 -1.82 -23.82 9.77
N ASP A 124 -2.97 -24.29 9.35
CA ASP A 124 -3.18 -24.97 8.06
C ASP A 124 -2.91 -24.08 6.80
N GLY A 125 -2.60 -22.78 6.98
CA GLY A 125 -2.67 -21.80 5.91
C GLY A 125 -1.35 -21.43 5.18
N PHE A 126 -0.17 -21.53 5.80
CA PHE A 126 1.08 -20.99 5.24
C PHE A 126 1.96 -21.98 4.46
N ALA A 127 1.78 -23.28 4.67
CA ALA A 127 2.65 -24.31 4.09
C ALA A 127 2.73 -24.35 2.54
N PRO A 128 1.70 -23.96 1.74
CA PRO A 128 1.75 -24.09 0.29
C PRO A 128 2.51 -22.97 -0.45
N GLU A 129 2.76 -21.82 0.21
CA GLU A 129 3.21 -20.58 -0.47
C GLU A 129 4.64 -20.15 -0.13
N VAL A 130 5.48 -21.03 0.41
CA VAL A 130 6.86 -20.71 0.73
C VAL A 130 7.85 -21.10 -0.38
N ALA A 131 8.93 -20.35 -0.50
CA ALA A 131 10.05 -20.70 -1.35
C ALA A 131 11.12 -21.46 -0.54
N TRP A 132 11.56 -22.61 -1.03
CA TRP A 132 12.50 -23.48 -0.35
C TRP A 132 13.94 -23.34 -0.86
N VAL A 133 14.87 -23.16 0.08
CA VAL A 133 16.30 -23.23 -0.15
C VAL A 133 16.78 -24.65 0.21
N THR A 134 17.30 -25.37 -0.78
CA THR A 134 17.70 -26.78 -0.65
C THR A 134 19.21 -26.99 -0.72
N HIS A 135 19.98 -25.98 -1.15
CA HIS A 135 21.43 -26.03 -1.30
C HIS A 135 22.09 -24.81 -0.70
N GLY A 136 23.23 -24.99 -0.04
CA GLY A 136 24.17 -23.96 0.35
C GLY A 136 25.42 -24.05 -0.53
N GLY A 137 25.60 -23.12 -1.46
CA GLY A 137 26.55 -23.27 -2.55
C GLY A 137 26.18 -24.45 -3.44
N MET A 138 27.10 -25.44 -3.58
CA MET A 138 26.89 -26.67 -4.37
C MET A 138 26.44 -27.87 -3.52
N GLU A 139 26.40 -27.72 -2.21
CA GLU A 139 26.07 -28.81 -1.28
C GLU A 139 24.58 -28.78 -0.92
N ARG A 140 23.97 -29.96 -0.92
CA ARG A 140 22.59 -30.11 -0.46
C ARG A 140 22.55 -29.95 1.06
N LEU A 141 21.62 -29.12 1.53
CA LEU A 141 21.39 -28.94 2.96
C LEU A 141 20.81 -30.23 3.58
N GLN A 142 21.18 -30.51 4.81
CA GLN A 142 20.61 -31.63 5.58
C GLN A 142 19.11 -31.39 5.87
N GLU A 143 18.76 -30.14 6.16
CA GLU A 143 17.41 -29.65 6.35
C GLU A 143 17.10 -28.52 5.37
N ARG A 144 15.90 -28.48 4.81
CA ARG A 144 15.47 -27.38 3.94
C ARG A 144 15.26 -26.12 4.78
N LEU A 145 15.53 -24.97 4.18
CA LEU A 145 15.21 -23.67 4.76
C LEU A 145 14.17 -23.00 3.88
N CYS A 146 13.20 -22.30 4.46
CA CYS A 146 12.33 -21.45 3.68
C CYS A 146 12.78 -19.99 3.74
N ILE A 147 12.53 -19.25 2.66
CA ILE A 147 12.58 -17.79 2.70
C ILE A 147 11.33 -17.32 3.46
N ARG A 148 11.50 -16.51 4.49
CA ARG A 148 10.41 -16.10 5.39
C ARG A 148 9.21 -15.51 4.63
N PRO A 149 7.99 -16.05 4.83
CA PRO A 149 6.74 -15.42 4.37
C PRO A 149 6.22 -14.38 5.39
N THR A 150 6.66 -14.50 6.62
CA THR A 150 6.45 -13.66 7.81
C THR A 150 7.45 -14.11 8.88
N SER A 151 7.57 -13.46 10.01
CA SER A 151 8.64 -13.71 10.98
C SER A 151 8.19 -14.14 12.38
N GLU A 152 6.89 -14.39 12.65
CA GLU A 152 6.38 -14.82 13.95
C GLU A 152 7.20 -15.98 14.53
N THR A 153 7.42 -17.02 13.72
CA THR A 153 8.22 -18.21 14.06
C THR A 153 9.65 -17.87 14.54
N LEU A 154 10.31 -16.89 13.89
CA LEU A 154 11.66 -16.46 14.27
C LEU A 154 11.66 -15.66 15.58
N PHE A 155 10.66 -14.81 15.77
CA PHE A 155 10.48 -14.06 17.01
C PHE A 155 10.23 -15.01 18.17
N CYS A 156 9.29 -15.95 18.02
CA CYS A 156 8.99 -16.93 19.04
C CYS A 156 10.19 -17.82 19.40
N ASP A 157 10.97 -18.30 18.42
CA ASP A 157 12.21 -19.06 18.67
C ASP A 157 13.24 -18.24 19.45
N LEU A 158 13.38 -16.96 19.14
CA LEU A 158 14.30 -16.08 19.86
C LEU A 158 13.81 -15.85 21.30
N TRP A 159 12.54 -15.56 21.50
CA TRP A 159 11.98 -15.29 22.82
C TRP A 159 11.95 -16.52 23.72
N ALA A 160 11.68 -17.71 23.19
CA ALA A 160 11.77 -18.97 23.95
C ALA A 160 13.15 -19.19 24.59
N ARG A 161 14.21 -18.63 23.99
CA ARG A 161 15.59 -18.73 24.51
C ARG A 161 16.02 -17.56 25.37
N THR A 162 15.36 -16.41 25.28
CA THR A 162 15.83 -15.16 25.90
C THR A 162 14.94 -14.61 26.98
N VAL A 163 13.67 -14.99 27.05
CA VAL A 163 12.72 -14.57 28.08
C VAL A 163 12.71 -15.60 29.22
N GLN A 164 12.96 -15.12 30.44
CA GLN A 164 13.04 -15.97 31.62
C GLN A 164 12.24 -15.42 32.81
N SER A 165 12.08 -14.12 32.90
CA SER A 165 11.39 -13.48 34.02
C SER A 165 10.52 -12.30 33.57
N TYR A 166 9.61 -11.86 34.44
CA TYR A 166 8.76 -10.69 34.22
C TYR A 166 9.55 -9.40 33.92
N ARG A 167 10.86 -9.34 34.28
CA ARG A 167 11.73 -8.20 33.99
C ARG A 167 12.16 -8.12 32.53
N ASP A 168 12.00 -9.20 31.79
CA ASP A 168 12.32 -9.27 30.37
C ASP A 168 11.16 -8.76 29.49
N LEU A 169 9.97 -8.53 30.10
CA LEU A 169 8.74 -8.12 29.45
C LEU A 169 8.40 -6.63 29.73
N PRO A 170 7.67 -5.96 28.83
CA PRO A 170 7.30 -6.45 27.50
C PRO A 170 8.49 -6.41 26.52
N LYS A 171 8.43 -7.23 25.45
CA LYS A 171 9.25 -7.04 24.24
C LYS A 171 8.36 -6.41 23.18
N VAL A 172 8.79 -5.27 22.63
CA VAL A 172 7.99 -4.49 21.67
C VAL A 172 8.88 -4.17 20.48
N TRP A 173 8.91 -5.08 19.50
CA TRP A 173 9.88 -5.02 18.42
C TRP A 173 9.21 -4.89 17.04
N ASN A 174 9.91 -4.22 16.15
CA ASN A 174 9.55 -4.05 14.76
C ASN A 174 10.74 -4.38 13.86
N GLN A 175 10.49 -4.88 12.66
CA GLN A 175 11.52 -4.94 11.63
C GLN A 175 11.00 -4.45 10.28
N TRP A 176 11.85 -3.70 9.59
CA TRP A 176 11.70 -3.31 8.20
C TRP A 176 12.44 -4.33 7.34
N ASN A 177 11.71 -5.05 6.49
CA ASN A 177 12.32 -6.13 5.71
C ASN A 177 11.57 -6.40 4.41
N SER A 178 12.03 -7.41 3.65
CA SER A 178 11.25 -8.06 2.60
C SER A 178 10.85 -9.48 3.03
N VAL A 179 9.72 -9.93 2.52
CA VAL A 179 9.21 -11.29 2.66
C VAL A 179 8.83 -11.85 1.30
N LEU A 180 8.75 -13.17 1.20
CA LEU A 180 8.43 -13.85 -0.05
C LEU A 180 7.26 -14.81 0.14
N ARG A 181 6.18 -14.57 -0.62
CA ARG A 181 4.98 -15.42 -0.69
C ARG A 181 4.78 -15.86 -2.14
N TRP A 182 4.70 -17.15 -2.41
CA TRP A 182 4.68 -17.70 -3.77
C TRP A 182 3.33 -17.53 -4.46
N GLU A 183 2.94 -16.28 -4.65
CA GLU A 183 1.66 -15.88 -5.25
C GLU A 183 1.52 -16.34 -6.71
N LYS A 184 0.34 -16.83 -7.08
CA LYS A 184 0.02 -17.26 -8.45
C LYS A 184 -0.24 -16.09 -9.38
N THR A 185 -0.97 -15.09 -8.91
CA THR A 185 -1.31 -13.85 -9.64
C THR A 185 -0.63 -12.67 -8.97
N THR A 186 0.03 -11.82 -9.76
CA THR A 186 0.78 -10.68 -9.24
C THR A 186 0.35 -9.38 -9.91
N ARG A 187 0.37 -8.27 -9.16
CA ARG A 187 0.10 -6.93 -9.62
C ARG A 187 1.01 -5.95 -8.87
N PRO A 188 1.67 -5.00 -9.54
CA PRO A 188 2.59 -4.05 -8.89
C PRO A 188 1.99 -3.44 -7.63
N PHE A 189 2.77 -3.35 -6.56
CA PHE A 189 2.43 -2.92 -5.20
C PHE A 189 1.33 -3.73 -4.49
N LEU A 190 0.27 -4.13 -5.17
CA LEU A 190 -0.91 -4.75 -4.55
C LEU A 190 -0.67 -6.20 -4.14
N ARG A 191 0.01 -6.96 -5.00
CA ARG A 191 0.33 -8.37 -4.80
C ARG A 191 1.56 -8.75 -5.60
N SER A 192 2.68 -9.01 -4.96
CA SER A 192 3.92 -9.50 -5.57
C SER A 192 4.50 -10.64 -4.75
N ARG A 193 5.34 -11.46 -5.37
CA ARG A 193 5.95 -12.59 -4.66
C ARG A 193 6.90 -12.13 -3.59
N GLU A 194 7.71 -11.13 -3.87
CA GLU A 194 8.54 -10.44 -2.89
C GLU A 194 8.01 -9.01 -2.74
N PHE A 195 7.92 -8.53 -1.50
CA PHE A 195 7.49 -7.17 -1.20
C PHE A 195 8.16 -6.65 0.06
N LEU A 196 8.31 -5.33 0.10
CA LEU A 196 8.78 -4.62 1.28
C LEU A 196 7.60 -4.39 2.22
N TRP A 197 7.87 -4.54 3.50
CA TRP A 197 6.90 -4.28 4.54
C TRP A 197 7.55 -3.93 5.87
N GLN A 198 6.74 -3.64 6.82
CA GLN A 198 7.04 -3.60 8.23
C GLN A 198 6.20 -4.66 8.92
N GLU A 199 6.80 -5.37 9.84
CA GLU A 199 6.13 -6.29 10.76
C GLU A 199 6.60 -6.00 12.18
N GLY A 200 5.63 -5.73 13.06
CA GLY A 200 5.88 -5.58 14.48
C GLY A 200 5.40 -6.82 15.22
N HIS A 201 6.15 -7.24 16.21
CA HIS A 201 5.85 -8.40 17.06
C HIS A 201 6.15 -8.06 18.51
N THR A 202 5.24 -8.42 19.41
CA THR A 202 5.40 -8.13 20.84
C THR A 202 4.97 -9.29 21.70
N ILE A 203 5.54 -9.36 22.90
CA ILE A 203 5.07 -10.25 23.96
C ILE A 203 4.93 -9.47 25.27
N HIS A 204 3.86 -9.77 25.99
CA HIS A 204 3.44 -9.09 27.20
C HIS A 204 3.21 -10.08 28.34
N ALA A 205 3.22 -9.59 29.57
CA ALA A 205 2.99 -10.40 30.75
C ALA A 205 1.50 -10.79 30.91
N THR A 206 0.57 -9.93 30.49
CA THR A 206 -0.86 -10.18 30.64
C THR A 206 -1.61 -10.07 29.31
N HIS A 207 -2.80 -10.67 29.28
CA HIS A 207 -3.73 -10.59 28.17
C HIS A 207 -4.10 -9.13 27.88
N GLU A 208 -4.42 -8.37 28.92
CA GLU A 208 -4.88 -7.00 28.82
C GLU A 208 -3.79 -6.08 28.24
N GLU A 209 -2.53 -6.23 28.68
CA GLU A 209 -1.41 -5.47 28.11
C GLU A 209 -1.23 -5.74 26.61
N ALA A 210 -1.41 -6.99 26.17
CA ALA A 210 -1.30 -7.37 24.77
C ALA A 210 -2.49 -6.85 23.94
N GLU A 211 -3.70 -6.92 24.47
CA GLU A 211 -4.89 -6.37 23.82
C GLU A 211 -4.79 -4.85 23.66
N GLU A 212 -4.40 -4.12 24.72
CA GLU A 212 -4.15 -2.68 24.65
C GLU A 212 -3.10 -2.32 23.59
N ARG A 213 -2.03 -3.10 23.49
CA ARG A 213 -1.01 -2.93 22.44
C ARG A 213 -1.56 -3.15 21.05
N THR A 214 -2.39 -4.16 20.86
CA THR A 214 -3.06 -4.42 19.57
C THR A 214 -3.90 -3.24 19.11
N ILE A 215 -4.71 -2.68 20.01
CA ILE A 215 -5.55 -1.51 19.73
C ILE A 215 -4.69 -0.26 19.49
N GLN A 216 -3.62 -0.07 20.26
CA GLN A 216 -2.70 1.06 20.09
C GLN A 216 -2.05 1.05 18.70
N MET A 217 -1.57 -0.10 18.21
CA MET A 217 -0.95 -0.19 16.89
C MET A 217 -1.97 -0.02 15.77
N TRP A 218 -3.19 -0.53 15.94
CA TRP A 218 -4.29 -0.26 15.03
C TRP A 218 -4.61 1.25 14.95
N GLN A 219 -4.61 1.97 16.09
CA GLN A 219 -4.80 3.43 16.10
C GLN A 219 -3.66 4.16 15.40
N VAL A 220 -2.40 3.74 15.59
CA VAL A 220 -1.24 4.31 14.86
C VAL A 220 -1.43 4.21 13.35
N TYR A 221 -1.96 3.09 12.84
CA TYR A 221 -2.26 2.95 11.42
C TYR A 221 -3.40 3.85 10.95
N LYS A 222 -4.46 3.99 11.73
CA LYS A 222 -5.57 4.89 11.42
C LYS A 222 -5.07 6.33 11.28
N ASP A 223 -4.32 6.81 12.27
CA ASP A 223 -3.73 8.16 12.26
C ASP A 223 -2.77 8.36 11.08
N PHE A 224 -1.96 7.36 10.77
CA PHE A 224 -1.05 7.39 9.62
C PHE A 224 -1.81 7.52 8.28
N TYR A 225 -2.88 6.71 8.07
CA TYR A 225 -3.64 6.77 6.83
C TYR A 225 -4.38 8.09 6.67
N GLU A 226 -4.98 8.62 7.73
CA GLU A 226 -5.69 9.91 7.69
C GLU A 226 -4.73 11.09 7.51
N GLU A 227 -3.73 11.17 8.38
CA GLU A 227 -2.86 12.35 8.46
C GLU A 227 -1.81 12.40 7.36
N THR A 228 -1.14 11.27 7.07
CA THR A 228 0.01 11.22 6.16
C THR A 228 -0.42 10.85 4.75
N MET A 229 -1.21 9.79 4.60
CA MET A 229 -1.65 9.30 3.30
C MET A 229 -2.86 10.05 2.75
N ALA A 230 -3.54 10.89 3.56
CA ALA A 230 -4.82 11.53 3.24
C ALA A 230 -5.87 10.52 2.71
N MET A 231 -5.85 9.29 3.23
CA MET A 231 -6.70 8.18 2.81
C MET A 231 -7.71 7.85 3.90
N PRO A 232 -9.00 8.11 3.70
CA PRO A 232 -10.06 7.63 4.57
C PRO A 232 -10.29 6.14 4.39
N PHE A 233 -10.85 5.50 5.40
CA PHE A 233 -11.06 4.05 5.47
C PHE A 233 -12.33 3.72 6.27
N VAL A 234 -12.76 2.45 6.19
CA VAL A 234 -13.55 1.80 7.23
C VAL A 234 -12.61 0.92 8.05
N ALA A 235 -12.87 0.79 9.35
CA ALA A 235 -12.00 0.06 10.24
C ALA A 235 -12.82 -0.67 11.31
N GLY A 236 -12.34 -1.81 11.77
CA GLY A 236 -13.01 -2.62 12.76
C GLY A 236 -12.35 -3.98 12.92
N ARG A 237 -12.95 -4.83 13.72
CA ARG A 237 -12.52 -6.19 13.96
C ARG A 237 -12.97 -7.08 12.79
N LYS A 238 -12.13 -8.04 12.40
CA LYS A 238 -12.45 -9.05 11.38
C LYS A 238 -13.45 -10.08 11.91
N ALA A 239 -14.24 -10.65 10.99
CA ALA A 239 -15.03 -11.84 11.30
C ALA A 239 -14.14 -13.03 11.61
N GLU A 240 -14.66 -14.04 12.35
CA GLU A 240 -13.89 -15.17 12.87
C GLU A 240 -13.03 -15.88 11.82
N HIS A 241 -13.58 -16.18 10.65
CA HIS A 241 -12.89 -16.88 9.56
C HIS A 241 -12.04 -15.97 8.66
N GLU A 242 -12.16 -14.64 8.79
CA GLU A 242 -11.34 -13.64 8.07
C GLU A 242 -10.15 -13.17 8.92
N LYS A 243 -10.03 -13.64 10.16
CA LYS A 243 -8.89 -13.34 11.03
C LYS A 243 -7.60 -13.92 10.46
N PHE A 244 -6.49 -13.33 10.88
CA PHE A 244 -5.19 -13.95 10.64
C PHE A 244 -5.14 -15.33 11.33
N ALA A 245 -4.60 -16.33 10.64
CA ALA A 245 -4.52 -17.69 11.15
C ALA A 245 -3.79 -17.73 12.51
N GLY A 246 -4.42 -18.31 13.52
CA GLY A 246 -3.89 -18.38 14.89
C GLY A 246 -4.15 -17.14 15.76
N ALA A 247 -4.68 -16.05 15.22
CA ALA A 247 -5.06 -14.88 16.03
C ALA A 247 -6.42 -15.09 16.73
N GLU A 248 -6.52 -14.65 17.97
CA GLU A 248 -7.79 -14.55 18.70
C GLU A 248 -8.62 -13.40 18.14
N ASP A 249 -8.01 -12.24 17.83
CA ASP A 249 -8.62 -11.10 17.17
C ASP A 249 -7.71 -10.49 16.11
N THR A 250 -8.33 -9.93 15.07
CA THR A 250 -7.65 -9.16 14.02
C THR A 250 -8.40 -7.85 13.75
N TYR A 251 -7.72 -6.74 13.90
CA TYR A 251 -8.21 -5.42 13.56
C TYR A 251 -7.66 -4.98 12.20
N THR A 252 -8.48 -4.36 11.38
CA THR A 252 -8.13 -3.98 10.01
C THR A 252 -8.42 -2.52 9.72
N VAL A 253 -7.68 -1.98 8.75
CA VAL A 253 -7.95 -0.71 8.06
C VAL A 253 -8.23 -1.06 6.60
N GLU A 254 -9.44 -0.76 6.12
CA GLU A 254 -9.91 -1.10 4.78
C GLU A 254 -10.23 0.17 3.99
N ALA A 255 -9.40 0.50 3.01
CA ALA A 255 -9.62 1.66 2.14
C ALA A 255 -10.49 1.29 0.93
N LEU A 256 -11.31 2.23 0.47
CA LEU A 256 -12.15 2.03 -0.72
C LEU A 256 -11.45 2.62 -1.95
N MET A 257 -11.26 1.79 -2.97
CA MET A 257 -10.65 2.19 -4.23
C MET A 257 -11.69 2.76 -5.19
N HIS A 258 -11.27 3.53 -6.19
CA HIS A 258 -12.18 4.16 -7.16
C HIS A 258 -12.99 3.17 -8.00
N ASP A 259 -12.55 1.92 -8.14
CA ASP A 259 -13.34 0.87 -8.78
C ASP A 259 -14.38 0.21 -7.85
N GLY A 260 -14.47 0.70 -6.61
CA GLY A 260 -15.42 0.27 -5.59
C GLY A 260 -15.04 -0.99 -4.86
N LYS A 261 -13.77 -1.44 -4.96
CA LYS A 261 -13.26 -2.55 -4.17
C LYS A 261 -12.56 -2.07 -2.91
N ALA A 262 -12.67 -2.87 -1.87
CA ALA A 262 -11.90 -2.68 -0.64
C ALA A 262 -10.45 -3.14 -0.82
N LEU A 263 -9.54 -2.42 -0.17
CA LEU A 263 -8.14 -2.78 -0.04
C LEU A 263 -7.79 -2.86 1.44
N GLN A 264 -7.45 -4.06 1.92
CA GLN A 264 -6.86 -4.21 3.24
C GLN A 264 -5.51 -3.50 3.27
N ALA A 265 -5.46 -2.40 4.00
CA ALA A 265 -4.31 -1.49 3.99
C ALA A 265 -3.31 -1.81 5.11
N ALA A 266 -3.81 -2.13 6.31
CA ALA A 266 -3.00 -2.54 7.46
C ALA A 266 -3.82 -3.41 8.40
N THR A 267 -3.14 -4.23 9.22
CA THR A 267 -3.76 -5.07 10.25
C THR A 267 -2.96 -5.07 11.54
N SER A 268 -3.67 -5.24 12.64
CA SER A 268 -3.11 -5.49 13.97
C SER A 268 -3.78 -6.74 14.56
N HIS A 269 -2.98 -7.67 15.08
CA HIS A 269 -3.42 -9.00 15.49
C HIS A 269 -3.15 -9.22 16.97
N PHE A 270 -4.11 -9.81 17.65
CA PHE A 270 -3.98 -10.32 18.99
C PHE A 270 -3.97 -11.85 18.95
N PHE A 271 -2.88 -12.47 19.41
CA PHE A 271 -2.71 -13.92 19.39
C PHE A 271 -2.96 -14.59 20.75
N GLY A 272 -3.12 -13.81 21.80
CA GLY A 272 -3.17 -14.38 23.14
C GLY A 272 -1.93 -15.18 23.48
N SER A 273 -2.10 -16.34 24.11
CA SER A 273 -1.00 -17.24 24.46
C SER A 273 -0.80 -18.40 23.47
N GLY A 274 -1.62 -18.52 22.42
CA GLY A 274 -1.62 -19.68 21.52
C GLY A 274 -0.26 -19.94 20.86
N PHE A 275 0.28 -18.95 20.14
CA PHE A 275 1.62 -19.03 19.54
C PHE A 275 2.74 -19.18 20.58
N PRO A 276 2.81 -18.33 21.62
CA PRO A 276 3.79 -18.48 22.68
C PRO A 276 3.80 -19.86 23.33
N ASP A 277 2.66 -20.47 23.57
CA ASP A 277 2.55 -21.82 24.17
C ASP A 277 3.10 -22.91 23.24
N ALA A 278 2.88 -22.79 21.90
CA ALA A 278 3.43 -23.72 20.91
C ALA A 278 4.96 -23.69 20.87
N PHE A 279 5.58 -22.57 21.22
CA PHE A 279 7.03 -22.39 21.30
C PHE A 279 7.57 -22.53 22.73
N ASP A 280 6.72 -22.85 23.72
CA ASP A 280 7.06 -22.96 25.15
C ASP A 280 7.71 -21.69 25.72
N ILE A 281 7.18 -20.51 25.33
CA ILE A 281 7.66 -19.22 25.82
C ILE A 281 7.03 -18.97 27.19
N LYS A 282 7.82 -19.15 28.24
CA LYS A 282 7.42 -19.01 29.63
C LYS A 282 8.30 -18.03 30.36
N TYR A 283 7.75 -17.35 31.36
CA TYR A 283 8.49 -16.48 32.26
C TYR A 283 8.12 -16.73 33.72
N VAL A 284 9.04 -16.43 34.63
CA VAL A 284 8.78 -16.47 36.07
C VAL A 284 8.22 -15.10 36.50
N ASP A 285 7.04 -15.10 37.09
CA ASP A 285 6.38 -13.90 37.57
C ASP A 285 6.94 -13.37 38.92
N LYS A 286 6.34 -12.32 39.46
CA LYS A 286 6.73 -11.71 40.74
C LYS A 286 6.49 -12.62 41.95
N ASN A 287 5.63 -13.63 41.84
CA ASN A 287 5.28 -14.60 42.85
C ASN A 287 6.13 -15.88 42.73
N ASN A 288 7.08 -15.91 41.80
CA ASN A 288 7.91 -17.06 41.47
C ASN A 288 7.13 -18.23 40.86
N GLU A 289 6.05 -17.91 40.13
CA GLU A 289 5.23 -18.86 39.38
C GLU A 289 5.53 -18.76 37.88
N LEU A 290 5.46 -19.92 37.19
CA LEU A 290 5.69 -19.96 35.74
C LEU A 290 4.43 -19.58 34.98
N GLN A 291 4.51 -18.57 34.11
CA GLN A 291 3.42 -18.01 33.35
C GLN A 291 3.70 -18.05 31.84
N SER A 292 2.65 -18.13 31.02
CA SER A 292 2.72 -17.90 29.58
C SER A 292 2.74 -16.40 29.29
N VAL A 293 3.38 -16.02 28.18
CA VAL A 293 3.27 -14.64 27.64
C VAL A 293 2.11 -14.52 26.67
N HIS A 294 1.69 -13.29 26.38
CA HIS A 294 0.66 -12.97 25.39
C HIS A 294 1.26 -12.19 24.23
N GLU A 295 0.99 -12.64 22.99
CA GLU A 295 1.62 -12.13 21.79
C GLU A 295 0.67 -11.23 20.99
N THR A 296 1.26 -10.22 20.33
CA THR A 296 0.58 -9.41 19.30
C THR A 296 1.49 -9.21 18.09
N SER A 297 0.89 -8.95 16.92
CA SER A 297 1.63 -8.48 15.76
C SER A 297 0.86 -7.41 14.98
N TRP A 298 1.58 -6.63 14.17
CA TRP A 298 0.97 -5.68 13.25
C TRP A 298 1.81 -5.53 11.98
N GLY A 299 1.16 -5.28 10.85
CA GLY A 299 1.83 -5.24 9.56
C GLY A 299 1.26 -4.25 8.56
N LEU A 300 2.17 -3.59 7.82
CA LEU A 300 1.86 -2.73 6.69
C LEU A 300 2.93 -2.91 5.60
N SER A 301 2.51 -3.01 4.35
CA SER A 301 3.41 -3.23 3.22
C SER A 301 3.35 -2.09 2.19
N THR A 302 4.19 -2.20 1.17
CA THR A 302 4.15 -1.33 -0.02
C THR A 302 2.82 -1.37 -0.77
N ARG A 303 1.86 -2.25 -0.38
CA ARG A 303 0.46 -2.20 -0.83
C ARG A 303 -0.17 -0.83 -0.58
N SER A 304 0.26 -0.11 0.45
CA SER A 304 -0.18 1.26 0.75
C SER A 304 0.09 2.24 -0.40
N ILE A 305 1.19 2.05 -1.16
CA ILE A 305 1.47 2.86 -2.36
C ILE A 305 0.43 2.55 -3.45
N GLY A 306 0.08 1.27 -3.63
CA GLY A 306 -0.99 0.88 -4.55
C GLY A 306 -2.33 1.52 -4.19
N GLY A 307 -2.68 1.52 -2.89
CA GLY A 307 -3.86 2.20 -2.38
C GLY A 307 -3.82 3.71 -2.65
N LEU A 308 -2.68 4.36 -2.36
CA LEU A 308 -2.46 5.78 -2.62
C LEU A 308 -2.73 6.16 -4.08
N ILE A 309 -2.19 5.37 -5.03
CA ILE A 309 -2.41 5.55 -6.47
C ILE A 309 -3.90 5.47 -6.78
N MET A 310 -4.58 4.44 -6.29
CA MET A 310 -5.99 4.17 -6.61
C MET A 310 -6.97 5.13 -5.94
N VAL A 311 -6.61 5.74 -4.81
CA VAL A 311 -7.45 6.74 -4.12
C VAL A 311 -7.27 8.13 -4.70
N HIS A 312 -6.05 8.55 -5.00
CA HIS A 312 -5.76 9.95 -5.35
C HIS A 312 -5.43 10.18 -6.82
N GLY A 313 -4.87 9.18 -7.53
CA GLY A 313 -4.48 9.31 -8.93
C GLY A 313 -5.61 9.71 -9.87
N ASP A 314 -5.26 10.39 -10.96
CA ASP A 314 -6.18 10.81 -12.01
C ASP A 314 -5.68 10.39 -13.41
N ASP A 315 -6.35 10.81 -14.48
CA ASP A 315 -5.99 10.47 -15.86
C ASP A 315 -4.69 11.15 -16.35
N ASP A 316 -4.11 12.06 -15.57
CA ASP A 316 -2.82 12.69 -15.84
C ASP A 316 -1.66 12.07 -15.02
N GLY A 317 -1.94 11.12 -14.12
CA GLY A 317 -0.94 10.39 -13.37
C GLY A 317 -1.15 10.37 -11.86
N LEU A 318 -0.04 10.38 -11.11
CA LEU A 318 -0.06 10.45 -9.65
C LEU A 318 -0.61 11.79 -9.14
N VAL A 319 -1.23 11.74 -7.96
CA VAL A 319 -1.51 12.90 -7.12
C VAL A 319 -1.06 12.52 -5.71
N LEU A 320 0.08 13.06 -5.27
CA LEU A 320 0.66 12.73 -3.98
C LEU A 320 0.24 13.72 -2.89
N PRO A 321 -0.27 13.23 -1.75
CA PRO A 321 -0.40 14.07 -0.57
C PRO A 321 0.96 14.68 -0.18
N PRO A 322 1.04 15.96 0.17
CA PRO A 322 2.29 16.62 0.51
C PRO A 322 3.14 15.88 1.55
N ARG A 323 2.51 15.30 2.58
CA ARG A 323 3.23 14.65 3.68
C ARG A 323 3.98 13.39 3.25
N VAL A 324 3.51 12.69 2.22
CA VAL A 324 4.15 11.46 1.69
C VAL A 324 4.94 11.69 0.40
N ALA A 325 4.85 12.89 -0.20
CA ALA A 325 5.55 13.22 -1.43
C ALA A 325 7.06 13.38 -1.20
N PRO A 326 7.94 12.63 -1.91
CA PRO A 326 9.39 12.82 -1.78
C PRO A 326 9.87 14.20 -2.25
N VAL A 327 9.09 14.84 -3.12
CA VAL A 327 9.28 16.22 -3.60
C VAL A 327 7.96 16.94 -3.43
N GLU A 328 7.92 17.97 -2.58
CA GLU A 328 6.72 18.78 -2.33
C GLU A 328 6.50 19.83 -3.40
N CYS A 329 7.61 20.31 -3.98
CA CYS A 329 7.59 21.41 -4.93
C CYS A 329 8.65 21.22 -6.00
N ARG A 330 8.28 21.52 -7.27
CA ARG A 330 9.22 21.60 -8.38
C ARG A 330 9.24 23.03 -8.94
N ILE A 331 10.42 23.66 -8.93
CA ILE A 331 10.63 24.97 -9.58
C ILE A 331 10.84 24.74 -11.08
N ILE A 332 10.09 25.45 -11.91
CA ILE A 332 10.16 25.38 -13.37
C ILE A 332 10.47 26.78 -13.92
N PRO A 333 11.72 27.05 -14.29
CA PRO A 333 12.10 28.29 -14.93
C PRO A 333 11.42 28.45 -16.31
N ILE A 334 10.70 29.54 -16.51
CA ILE A 334 10.02 29.87 -17.76
C ILE A 334 10.90 30.81 -18.58
N ALA A 335 11.15 30.46 -19.83
CA ALA A 335 12.11 31.20 -20.70
C ALA A 335 13.51 31.30 -20.05
N GLN A 336 14.01 30.18 -19.51
CA GLN A 336 15.27 30.07 -18.76
C GLN A 336 16.52 30.61 -19.49
N HIS A 337 16.46 30.77 -20.83
CA HIS A 337 17.51 31.35 -21.64
C HIS A 337 17.65 32.87 -21.47
N LYS A 338 16.67 33.52 -20.83
CA LYS A 338 16.75 34.96 -20.54
C LYS A 338 17.60 35.24 -19.31
N GLU A 339 18.30 36.36 -19.35
CA GLU A 339 19.20 36.79 -18.28
C GLU A 339 18.47 36.85 -16.92
N GLY A 340 19.12 36.36 -15.87
CA GLY A 340 18.66 36.41 -14.49
C GLY A 340 17.60 35.35 -14.11
N VAL A 341 16.97 34.64 -15.06
CA VAL A 341 15.89 33.68 -14.75
C VAL A 341 16.44 32.45 -14.04
N LEU A 342 17.51 31.84 -14.54
CA LEU A 342 18.12 30.69 -13.90
C LEU A 342 18.71 31.03 -12.54
N ASP A 343 19.43 32.16 -12.46
CA ASP A 343 20.08 32.60 -11.22
C ASP A 343 19.04 32.77 -10.10
N ARG A 344 17.95 33.53 -10.37
CA ARG A 344 16.87 33.70 -9.39
C ARG A 344 16.16 32.42 -9.05
N SER A 345 16.01 31.49 -10.01
CA SER A 345 15.43 30.18 -9.76
C SER A 345 16.29 29.31 -8.82
N TYR A 346 17.61 29.36 -8.96
CA TYR A 346 18.54 28.67 -8.07
C TYR A 346 18.62 29.31 -6.67
N GLU A 347 18.53 30.66 -6.59
CA GLU A 347 18.39 31.35 -5.30
C GLU A 347 17.13 30.91 -4.58
N LEU A 348 15.98 30.89 -5.26
CA LEU A 348 14.71 30.41 -4.73
C LEU A 348 14.79 28.94 -4.27
N LEU A 349 15.47 28.08 -5.04
CA LEU A 349 15.73 26.69 -4.66
C LEU A 349 16.49 26.62 -3.32
N ALA A 350 17.53 27.44 -3.17
CA ALA A 350 18.33 27.47 -1.94
C ALA A 350 17.53 28.02 -0.76
N GLU A 351 16.73 29.05 -0.95
CA GLU A 351 15.83 29.64 0.05
C GLU A 351 14.82 28.60 0.56
N LEU A 352 14.12 27.90 -0.33
CA LEU A 352 13.12 26.88 0.04
C LEU A 352 13.76 25.65 0.70
N LYS A 353 14.93 25.21 0.24
CA LYS A 353 15.67 24.14 0.92
C LYS A 353 16.07 24.54 2.34
N LYS A 354 16.55 25.77 2.54
CA LYS A 354 16.89 26.30 3.86
C LYS A 354 15.68 26.40 4.77
N ALA A 355 14.48 26.65 4.21
CA ALA A 355 13.21 26.65 4.92
C ALA A 355 12.66 25.23 5.21
N GLY A 356 13.39 24.16 4.84
CA GLY A 356 13.06 22.78 5.14
C GLY A 356 12.16 22.08 4.13
N TYR A 357 11.96 22.64 2.92
CA TYR A 357 11.14 22.02 1.89
C TYR A 357 11.90 20.95 1.10
N ARG A 358 11.21 19.87 0.71
CA ARG A 358 11.68 18.88 -0.27
C ARG A 358 11.45 19.42 -1.67
N VAL A 359 12.35 20.28 -2.14
CA VAL A 359 12.21 21.03 -3.40
C VAL A 359 13.29 20.62 -4.42
N LYS A 360 12.88 20.51 -5.68
CA LYS A 360 13.77 20.31 -6.83
C LYS A 360 13.51 21.36 -7.92
N ILE A 361 14.50 21.59 -8.78
CA ILE A 361 14.37 22.46 -9.96
C ILE A 361 14.46 21.62 -11.23
N ASP A 362 13.65 21.93 -12.23
CA ASP A 362 13.79 21.41 -13.58
C ASP A 362 14.34 22.50 -14.53
N ALA A 363 15.66 22.58 -14.59
CA ALA A 363 16.40 23.46 -15.49
C ALA A 363 16.78 22.78 -16.82
N SER A 364 16.15 21.64 -17.18
CA SER A 364 16.38 20.97 -18.46
C SER A 364 15.95 21.83 -19.64
N GLU A 365 16.44 21.51 -20.85
CA GLU A 365 16.07 22.22 -22.08
C GLU A 365 14.70 21.82 -22.65
N LYS A 366 13.94 20.96 -21.96
CA LYS A 366 12.59 20.57 -22.35
C LYS A 366 11.67 21.81 -22.39
N SER A 367 10.64 21.75 -23.24
CA SER A 367 9.64 22.83 -23.28
C SER A 367 8.85 22.89 -21.95
N PRO A 368 8.33 24.08 -21.56
CA PRO A 368 7.52 24.20 -20.34
C PRO A 368 6.36 23.21 -20.27
N GLY A 369 5.63 23.02 -21.38
CA GLY A 369 4.53 22.05 -21.43
C GLY A 369 4.96 20.60 -21.16
N TRP A 370 6.15 20.21 -21.59
CA TRP A 370 6.72 18.91 -21.27
C TRP A 370 7.03 18.78 -19.77
N LYS A 371 7.69 19.79 -19.19
CA LYS A 371 8.02 19.84 -17.75
C LYS A 371 6.77 19.80 -16.88
N PHE A 372 5.69 20.48 -17.31
CA PHE A 372 4.41 20.46 -16.60
C PHE A 372 3.79 19.06 -16.60
N SER A 373 3.73 18.42 -17.76
CA SER A 373 3.18 17.07 -17.89
C SER A 373 4.00 16.03 -17.12
N GLU A 374 5.33 16.11 -17.14
CA GLU A 374 6.20 15.22 -16.37
C GLU A 374 6.01 15.40 -14.85
N GLN A 375 5.87 16.64 -14.39
CA GLN A 375 5.55 16.94 -13.00
C GLN A 375 4.17 16.39 -12.59
N GLU A 376 3.19 16.47 -13.49
CA GLU A 376 1.83 15.95 -13.28
C GLU A 376 1.81 14.43 -13.21
N ILE A 377 2.52 13.74 -14.10
CA ILE A 377 2.67 12.27 -14.07
C ILE A 377 3.29 11.82 -12.74
N LEU A 378 4.32 12.53 -12.27
CA LEU A 378 5.00 12.22 -11.01
C LEU A 378 4.21 12.59 -9.76
N GLY A 379 3.06 13.27 -9.91
CA GLY A 379 2.18 13.64 -8.80
C GLY A 379 2.77 14.63 -7.81
N ILE A 380 3.75 15.43 -8.20
CA ILE A 380 4.38 16.39 -7.30
C ILE A 380 3.34 17.43 -6.87
N PRO A 381 3.10 17.65 -5.57
CA PRO A 381 1.98 18.46 -5.06
C PRO A 381 1.91 19.88 -5.60
N THR A 382 3.06 20.52 -5.77
CA THR A 382 3.13 21.88 -6.31
C THR A 382 4.23 22.05 -7.35
N ARG A 383 4.01 22.95 -8.31
CA ARG A 383 5.10 23.53 -9.11
C ARG A 383 5.13 25.04 -8.97
N ILE A 384 6.30 25.61 -8.96
CA ILE A 384 6.54 27.05 -9.01
C ILE A 384 7.00 27.42 -10.41
N GLU A 385 6.18 28.18 -11.13
CA GLU A 385 6.52 28.78 -12.41
C GLU A 385 7.16 30.15 -12.14
N ILE A 386 8.37 30.39 -12.65
CA ILE A 386 9.10 31.65 -12.50
C ILE A 386 9.70 32.06 -13.82
N GLY A 387 9.34 33.24 -14.33
CA GLY A 387 9.84 33.81 -15.58
C GLY A 387 10.21 35.27 -15.43
N PRO A 388 10.65 35.94 -16.52
CA PRO A 388 11.13 37.32 -16.46
C PRO A 388 10.12 38.30 -15.85
N LYS A 389 8.84 38.20 -16.23
CA LYS A 389 7.78 39.07 -15.70
C LYS A 389 7.49 38.83 -14.23
N ASP A 390 7.65 37.59 -13.81
CA ASP A 390 7.43 37.23 -12.39
C ASP A 390 8.53 37.84 -11.55
N ILE A 391 9.76 37.77 -12.00
CA ILE A 391 10.94 38.38 -11.35
C ILE A 391 10.80 39.92 -11.27
N GLU A 392 10.41 40.56 -12.39
CA GLU A 392 10.17 42.02 -12.44
C GLU A 392 9.11 42.45 -11.40
N ASN A 393 8.07 41.62 -11.16
CA ASN A 393 6.99 41.90 -10.23
C ASN A 393 7.24 41.34 -8.81
N ASN A 394 8.42 40.80 -8.52
CA ASN A 394 8.77 40.16 -7.26
C ASN A 394 7.75 39.06 -6.84
N GLN A 395 7.35 38.22 -7.78
CA GLN A 395 6.34 37.18 -7.57
C GLN A 395 6.70 35.86 -8.24
N VAL A 396 5.94 34.82 -7.95
CA VAL A 396 5.94 33.52 -8.65
C VAL A 396 4.51 33.03 -8.81
N VAL A 397 4.29 32.05 -9.69
CA VAL A 397 3.02 31.35 -9.81
C VAL A 397 3.18 29.95 -9.24
N VAL A 398 2.48 29.67 -8.14
CA VAL A 398 2.36 28.31 -7.58
C VAL A 398 1.17 27.63 -8.21
N VAL A 399 1.35 26.43 -8.75
CA VAL A 399 0.28 25.63 -9.35
C VAL A 399 0.11 24.35 -8.54
N ARG A 400 -1.09 24.12 -8.04
CA ARG A 400 -1.46 22.91 -7.29
C ARG A 400 -1.64 21.73 -8.27
N ARG A 401 -1.22 20.52 -7.86
CA ARG A 401 -1.43 19.29 -8.67
C ARG A 401 -2.84 18.76 -8.55
N ASP A 402 -3.46 18.85 -7.39
CA ASP A 402 -4.74 18.20 -7.04
C ASP A 402 -5.96 18.82 -7.72
N ASN A 403 -5.95 20.14 -7.98
CA ASN A 403 -7.08 20.89 -8.56
C ASN A 403 -6.69 21.85 -9.70
N ARG A 404 -5.40 21.95 -10.05
CA ARG A 404 -4.84 22.82 -11.09
C ARG A 404 -4.94 24.32 -10.81
N GLU A 405 -5.28 24.72 -9.60
CA GLU A 405 -5.35 26.12 -9.20
C GLU A 405 -4.00 26.81 -9.35
N LYS A 406 -4.03 28.05 -9.85
CA LYS A 406 -2.86 28.93 -9.99
C LYS A 406 -2.93 30.04 -8.97
N ILE A 407 -1.93 30.13 -8.11
CA ILE A 407 -1.83 31.09 -7.03
C ILE A 407 -0.62 31.98 -7.27
N VAL A 408 -0.82 33.30 -7.37
CA VAL A 408 0.27 34.26 -7.45
C VAL A 408 0.74 34.57 -6.03
N VAL A 409 2.05 34.40 -5.78
CA VAL A 409 2.65 34.56 -4.45
C VAL A 409 3.86 35.48 -4.56
N SER A 410 4.00 36.42 -3.63
CA SER A 410 5.21 37.25 -3.53
C SER A 410 6.44 36.39 -3.22
N LEU A 411 7.56 36.70 -3.87
CA LEU A 411 8.84 36.04 -3.56
C LEU A 411 9.28 36.26 -2.10
N ASP A 412 8.89 37.36 -1.48
CA ASP A 412 9.24 37.66 -0.09
C ASP A 412 8.49 36.74 0.91
N ASP A 413 7.30 36.26 0.52
CA ASP A 413 6.43 35.45 1.37
C ASP A 413 6.35 33.97 0.96
N ILE A 414 7.05 33.57 -0.10
CA ILE A 414 6.87 32.26 -0.73
C ILE A 414 7.05 31.10 0.26
N ALA A 415 8.03 31.16 1.14
CA ALA A 415 8.27 30.10 2.10
C ALA A 415 7.09 29.91 3.07
N THR A 416 6.48 31.02 3.54
CA THR A 416 5.30 30.95 4.42
C THR A 416 4.05 30.50 3.66
N GLN A 417 3.80 31.08 2.48
CA GLN A 417 2.60 30.77 1.70
C GLN A 417 2.62 29.35 1.14
N LEU A 418 3.79 28.82 0.74
CA LEU A 418 3.93 27.46 0.28
C LEU A 418 3.54 26.44 1.37
N ARG A 419 3.87 26.71 2.65
CA ARG A 419 3.43 25.85 3.77
C ARG A 419 1.91 25.81 3.87
N VAL A 420 1.26 26.97 3.82
CA VAL A 420 -0.21 27.05 3.84
C VAL A 420 -0.84 26.31 2.66
N ILE A 421 -0.28 26.49 1.45
CA ILE A 421 -0.76 25.82 0.25
C ILE A 421 -0.64 24.30 0.40
N LEU A 422 0.49 23.77 0.86
CA LEU A 422 0.70 22.34 1.05
C LEU A 422 -0.25 21.74 2.10
N GLU A 423 -0.46 22.43 3.25
CA GLU A 423 -1.43 21.97 4.25
C GLU A 423 -2.87 22.00 3.71
N THR A 424 -3.20 22.99 2.89
CA THR A 424 -4.50 23.04 2.23
C THR A 424 -4.68 21.88 1.25
N ILE A 425 -3.64 21.56 0.43
CA ILE A 425 -3.67 20.40 -0.46
C ILE A 425 -3.90 19.11 0.33
N GLN A 426 -3.16 18.92 1.44
CA GLN A 426 -3.31 17.73 2.29
C GLN A 426 -4.76 17.56 2.77
N SER A 427 -5.36 18.63 3.28
CA SER A 427 -6.73 18.62 3.78
C SER A 427 -7.77 18.44 2.67
N ASP A 428 -7.60 19.11 1.52
CA ASP A 428 -8.53 19.00 0.40
C ASP A 428 -8.52 17.60 -0.21
N MET A 429 -7.34 16.97 -0.32
CA MET A 429 -7.21 15.60 -0.78
C MET A 429 -7.92 14.60 0.14
N TYR A 430 -7.74 14.75 1.47
CA TYR A 430 -8.45 13.92 2.44
C TYR A 430 -9.96 14.12 2.34
N ASN A 431 -10.43 15.36 2.34
CA ASN A 431 -11.85 15.68 2.27
C ASN A 431 -12.51 15.15 0.99
N LYS A 432 -11.82 15.25 -0.15
CA LYS A 432 -12.29 14.70 -1.43
C LYS A 432 -12.41 13.18 -1.38
N ALA A 433 -11.40 12.50 -0.84
CA ALA A 433 -11.41 11.04 -0.70
C ALA A 433 -12.48 10.60 0.33
N LYS A 434 -12.66 11.35 1.43
CA LYS A 434 -13.68 11.07 2.44
C LYS A 434 -15.10 11.22 1.87
N ALA A 435 -15.36 12.27 1.11
CA ALA A 435 -16.64 12.45 0.43
C ALA A 435 -16.93 11.31 -0.56
N PHE A 436 -15.89 10.80 -1.25
CA PHE A 436 -16.03 9.63 -2.11
C PHE A 436 -16.39 8.39 -1.28
N LEU A 437 -15.66 8.08 -0.23
CA LEU A 437 -15.94 6.93 0.65
C LEU A 437 -17.37 7.01 1.19
N ASP A 438 -17.77 8.15 1.78
CA ASP A 438 -19.08 8.31 2.40
C ASP A 438 -20.24 8.16 1.42
N SER A 439 -20.06 8.62 0.18
CA SER A 439 -21.07 8.48 -0.88
C SER A 439 -21.14 7.06 -1.49
N HIS A 440 -20.20 6.18 -1.15
CA HIS A 440 -20.11 4.81 -1.64
C HIS A 440 -20.26 3.75 -0.52
N ILE A 441 -20.80 4.15 0.61
CA ILE A 441 -21.27 3.24 1.66
C ILE A 441 -22.81 3.21 1.58
N TYR A 442 -23.35 2.04 1.33
CA TYR A 442 -24.77 1.80 1.19
C TYR A 442 -25.28 0.89 2.31
N GLU A 443 -26.60 0.78 2.46
CA GLU A 443 -27.25 -0.12 3.39
C GLU A 443 -28.12 -1.11 2.64
N ALA A 444 -28.22 -2.34 3.12
CA ALA A 444 -29.14 -3.36 2.63
C ALA A 444 -29.70 -4.19 3.78
N THR A 445 -31.01 -4.47 3.72
CA THR A 445 -31.72 -5.29 4.70
C THR A 445 -32.15 -6.64 4.13
N THR A 446 -32.06 -6.82 2.81
CA THR A 446 -32.31 -8.09 2.11
C THR A 446 -31.17 -8.43 1.16
N LEU A 447 -31.00 -9.73 0.86
CA LEU A 447 -29.98 -10.19 -0.07
C LEU A 447 -30.21 -9.64 -1.49
N GLU A 448 -31.47 -9.54 -1.89
CA GLU A 448 -31.85 -9.00 -3.21
C GLU A 448 -31.42 -7.55 -3.37
N GLU A 449 -31.65 -6.72 -2.35
CA GLU A 449 -31.16 -5.33 -2.32
C GLU A 449 -29.64 -5.26 -2.42
N MET A 450 -28.94 -6.10 -1.66
CA MET A 450 -27.48 -6.16 -1.68
C MET A 450 -26.95 -6.56 -3.07
N VAL A 451 -27.50 -7.60 -3.67
CA VAL A 451 -27.12 -8.08 -5.01
C VAL A 451 -27.35 -7.00 -6.06
N GLU A 452 -28.49 -6.29 -5.99
CA GLU A 452 -28.80 -5.23 -6.95
C GLU A 452 -27.84 -4.04 -6.79
N LYS A 453 -27.54 -3.63 -5.54
CA LYS A 453 -26.56 -2.57 -5.27
C LYS A 453 -25.17 -2.92 -5.82
N PHE A 454 -24.68 -4.14 -5.61
CA PHE A 454 -23.39 -4.56 -6.18
C PHE A 454 -23.35 -4.69 -7.70
N LYS A 455 -24.52 -4.67 -8.39
CA LYS A 455 -24.61 -4.60 -9.85
C LYS A 455 -24.61 -3.17 -10.35
N SER A 456 -25.36 -2.29 -9.68
CA SER A 456 -25.57 -0.89 -10.08
C SER A 456 -24.51 0.05 -9.53
N ASP A 457 -24.05 -0.20 -8.30
CA ASP A 457 -23.22 0.71 -7.52
C ASP A 457 -21.88 0.05 -7.15
N ARG A 458 -20.86 0.88 -7.06
CA ARG A 458 -19.52 0.47 -6.60
C ARG A 458 -19.35 0.93 -5.16
N GLY A 459 -18.90 0.07 -4.26
CA GLY A 459 -18.66 0.48 -2.89
C GLY A 459 -18.82 -0.62 -1.86
N LEU A 460 -19.10 -0.20 -0.63
CA LEU A 460 -19.33 -1.05 0.53
C LEU A 460 -20.81 -1.05 0.90
N ILE A 461 -21.28 -2.16 1.46
CA ILE A 461 -22.66 -2.28 1.93
C ILE A 461 -22.64 -2.64 3.42
N LYS A 462 -23.31 -1.84 4.24
CA LYS A 462 -23.64 -2.20 5.62
C LYS A 462 -24.81 -3.17 5.61
N ALA A 463 -24.68 -4.32 6.24
CA ALA A 463 -25.77 -5.27 6.42
C ALA A 463 -25.55 -6.13 7.65
N CYS A 464 -26.66 -6.61 8.23
CA CYS A 464 -26.65 -7.43 9.44
C CYS A 464 -26.43 -8.91 9.12
N TRP A 465 -25.69 -9.60 9.97
CA TRP A 465 -25.23 -10.96 9.77
C TRP A 465 -25.32 -11.79 11.07
N CYS A 466 -25.63 -13.08 10.97
CA CYS A 466 -25.75 -13.99 12.12
C CYS A 466 -24.42 -14.55 12.65
N GLY A 467 -23.29 -14.28 11.96
CA GLY A 467 -21.99 -14.83 12.33
C GLY A 467 -21.69 -16.23 11.77
N ASP A 468 -22.57 -16.79 10.92
CA ASP A 468 -22.39 -18.12 10.33
C ASP A 468 -21.64 -18.01 9.00
N GLU A 469 -20.49 -18.68 8.87
CA GLU A 469 -19.64 -18.68 7.67
C GLU A 469 -20.40 -19.16 6.43
N ALA A 470 -21.28 -20.17 6.58
CA ALA A 470 -22.12 -20.66 5.48
C ALA A 470 -23.03 -19.57 4.91
N CYS A 471 -23.49 -18.62 5.74
CA CYS A 471 -24.26 -17.46 5.25
C CYS A 471 -23.40 -16.49 4.46
N GLU A 472 -22.13 -16.31 4.83
CA GLU A 472 -21.20 -15.47 4.07
C GLU A 472 -20.85 -16.09 2.73
N ASP A 473 -20.61 -17.38 2.66
CA ASP A 473 -20.34 -18.09 1.40
C ASP A 473 -21.49 -17.92 0.41
N GLU A 474 -22.72 -18.01 0.88
CA GLU A 474 -23.92 -17.80 0.05
C GLU A 474 -24.04 -16.32 -0.41
N VAL A 475 -23.75 -15.35 0.46
CA VAL A 475 -23.69 -13.93 0.08
C VAL A 475 -22.59 -13.71 -0.96
N LYS A 476 -21.40 -14.28 -0.75
CA LYS A 476 -20.28 -14.21 -1.69
C LYS A 476 -20.62 -14.80 -3.04
N TYR A 477 -21.30 -15.94 -3.07
CA TYR A 477 -21.79 -16.54 -4.31
C TYR A 477 -22.84 -15.66 -5.01
N ALA A 478 -23.87 -15.19 -4.28
CA ALA A 478 -24.95 -14.39 -4.83
C ALA A 478 -24.50 -13.03 -5.37
N THR A 479 -23.53 -12.39 -4.72
CA THR A 479 -22.99 -11.06 -5.10
C THR A 479 -21.86 -11.13 -6.11
N GLY A 480 -21.33 -12.32 -6.39
CA GLY A 480 -20.16 -12.51 -7.24
C GLY A 480 -18.87 -12.01 -6.59
N GLY A 481 -18.68 -12.30 -5.28
CA GLY A 481 -17.41 -12.14 -4.57
C GLY A 481 -17.37 -11.10 -3.45
N ALA A 482 -18.49 -10.56 -2.98
CA ALA A 482 -18.49 -9.72 -1.79
C ALA A 482 -18.41 -10.59 -0.53
N ALA A 483 -17.48 -10.24 0.36
CA ALA A 483 -17.24 -10.88 1.64
C ALA A 483 -17.25 -9.83 2.77
N THR A 484 -17.28 -10.26 4.01
CA THR A 484 -17.17 -9.36 5.17
C THR A 484 -15.82 -8.65 5.16
N ARG A 485 -15.80 -7.34 5.46
CA ARG A 485 -14.55 -6.58 5.58
C ARG A 485 -14.16 -6.35 7.03
N CYS A 486 -15.07 -5.78 7.81
CA CYS A 486 -14.94 -5.67 9.26
C CYS A 486 -16.30 -5.50 9.92
N LEU A 487 -16.37 -5.82 11.21
CA LEU A 487 -17.53 -5.62 12.07
C LEU A 487 -17.72 -4.12 12.34
N ILE A 488 -18.96 -3.71 12.51
CA ILE A 488 -19.37 -2.37 12.93
C ILE A 488 -19.93 -2.53 14.34
N GLU A 489 -19.15 -2.14 15.35
CA GLU A 489 -19.47 -2.38 16.76
C GLU A 489 -19.94 -1.12 17.50
N ASP A 490 -19.78 0.05 16.90
CA ASP A 490 -20.09 1.38 17.45
C ASP A 490 -21.36 2.01 16.91
N GLU A 491 -22.12 1.31 16.05
CA GLU A 491 -23.37 1.78 15.46
C GLU A 491 -24.54 0.82 15.83
N GLU A 492 -25.77 1.35 15.87
CA GLU A 492 -26.97 0.53 16.01
C GLU A 492 -27.21 -0.34 14.77
N MET A 493 -27.62 -1.61 14.98
CA MET A 493 -27.92 -2.50 13.89
C MET A 493 -29.13 -2.02 13.06
N ILE A 494 -28.98 -2.01 11.73
CA ILE A 494 -30.04 -1.59 10.79
C ILE A 494 -31.14 -2.63 10.61
N SER A 495 -30.93 -3.88 11.10
CA SER A 495 -31.90 -4.98 11.07
C SER A 495 -31.62 -5.96 12.22
N ASP A 496 -32.67 -6.59 12.73
CA ASP A 496 -32.57 -7.69 13.69
C ASP A 496 -32.32 -9.06 13.03
N LYS A 497 -32.25 -9.12 11.69
CA LYS A 497 -32.14 -10.35 10.91
C LYS A 497 -30.90 -10.39 10.05
N CYS A 498 -30.35 -11.59 9.93
CA CYS A 498 -29.28 -11.91 8.99
C CYS A 498 -29.74 -11.67 7.56
N ILE A 499 -28.91 -10.96 6.79
CA ILE A 499 -29.16 -10.60 5.38
C ILE A 499 -29.47 -11.81 4.49
N TYR A 500 -28.94 -13.00 4.80
CA TYR A 500 -29.16 -14.23 4.03
C TYR A 500 -30.23 -15.13 4.65
N CYS A 501 -29.99 -15.66 5.86
CA CYS A 501 -30.84 -16.73 6.41
C CYS A 501 -32.06 -16.24 7.21
N GLY A 502 -32.17 -14.95 7.48
CA GLY A 502 -33.28 -14.36 8.25
C GLY A 502 -33.30 -14.72 9.75
N LYS A 503 -32.32 -15.50 10.25
CA LYS A 503 -32.13 -15.74 11.69
C LYS A 503 -31.73 -14.46 12.43
N PRO A 504 -31.86 -14.37 13.76
CA PRO A 504 -31.39 -13.22 14.50
C PRO A 504 -29.95 -12.85 14.14
N ALA A 505 -29.71 -11.58 13.80
CA ALA A 505 -28.39 -11.06 13.56
C ALA A 505 -27.61 -10.91 14.86
N LYS A 506 -26.30 -11.13 14.80
CA LYS A 506 -25.35 -10.92 15.90
C LYS A 506 -24.44 -9.72 15.64
N HIS A 507 -24.21 -9.42 14.36
CA HIS A 507 -23.24 -8.41 13.92
C HIS A 507 -23.85 -7.56 12.81
N MET A 508 -23.42 -6.32 12.75
CA MET A 508 -23.49 -5.48 11.57
C MET A 508 -22.08 -5.42 10.97
N VAL A 509 -21.96 -5.53 9.64
CA VAL A 509 -20.65 -5.61 8.97
C VAL A 509 -20.63 -4.81 7.69
N TYR A 510 -19.44 -4.35 7.30
CA TYR A 510 -19.19 -3.89 5.94
C TYR A 510 -18.96 -5.08 5.02
N TRP A 511 -19.77 -5.16 3.97
CA TRP A 511 -19.62 -6.11 2.88
C TRP A 511 -18.96 -5.43 1.68
N GLY A 512 -18.02 -6.11 1.03
CA GLY A 512 -17.33 -5.54 -0.13
C GLY A 512 -16.54 -6.56 -0.92
N LYS A 513 -16.40 -6.30 -2.23
CA LYS A 513 -15.41 -7.01 -3.05
C LYS A 513 -14.04 -6.45 -2.73
N SER A 514 -12.99 -7.28 -2.80
CA SER A 514 -11.63 -6.88 -2.44
C SER A 514 -10.59 -7.26 -3.50
N TYR A 515 -9.42 -6.67 -3.34
CA TYR A 515 -8.23 -7.01 -4.13
C TYR A 515 -7.54 -8.26 -3.62
#